data_c920f4ad16bfbc22faa0ab32f35f8e8c
#
_entry.id   c920f4ad16bfbc22faa0ab32f35f8e8c
#
_cell.length_a   1.000
_cell.length_b   1.000
_cell.length_c   1.000
_cell.angle_alpha   90.00
_cell.angle_beta   90.00
_cell.angle_gamma   90.00
#
_symmetry.space_group_name_H-M   'P 1'
#
loop_
_entity.id
_entity.type
_entity.pdbx_description
1 polymer ?
#
loop_
_entity_poly.entity_id
_entity_poly.type
_entity_poly.pdbx_seq_one_letter_code
_entity_poly.pdbx_strand_id
1 'polypeptide(L)'
;MRHPNHSPIDDLVSDCCQELFAAYDVSLEPADSALFPPRDHLLYCSVMGFGGRQVRGALVLVSTVEPLELTHSGDEESHQDWVRELSNQLMGRVKNRLLSFGAEVMLATPAAISGKNLDLTSAKPTAPQVFRAASGVVSVWIECDYLGGFELPTTPSGKLEAALPEGEALLF
;
A
#
# COMPACT_ATOMS: atom_id res chain seq x y z
N MET A 1 -12.95 -15.94 0.35
CA MET A 1 -13.62 -15.83 1.65
C MET A 1 -13.16 -14.53 2.29
N ARG A 2 -14.00 -13.51 2.46
CA ARG A 2 -13.62 -12.24 3.11
C ARG A 2 -13.44 -12.49 4.61
N HIS A 3 -12.31 -12.09 5.18
CA HIS A 3 -12.10 -12.15 6.62
C HIS A 3 -13.08 -11.19 7.33
N PRO A 4 -13.70 -11.59 8.45
CA PRO A 4 -14.76 -10.81 9.10
C PRO A 4 -14.33 -9.49 9.74
N ASN A 5 -13.06 -9.09 9.65
CA ASN A 5 -12.50 -7.88 10.26
C ASN A 5 -11.89 -6.88 9.25
N HIS A 6 -12.18 -7.02 7.96
CA HIS A 6 -11.69 -6.03 6.98
C HIS A 6 -12.54 -4.76 7.04
N SER A 7 -11.88 -3.63 7.21
CA SER A 7 -12.51 -2.31 7.10
C SER A 7 -12.60 -1.89 5.62
N PRO A 8 -13.48 -0.96 5.25
CA PRO A 8 -13.59 -0.47 3.87
C PRO A 8 -12.27 0.06 3.30
N ILE A 9 -11.38 0.59 4.15
CA ILE A 9 -10.07 1.08 3.70
C ILE A 9 -9.11 -0.07 3.41
N ASP A 10 -9.23 -1.20 4.10
CA ASP A 10 -8.41 -2.39 3.82
C ASP A 10 -8.77 -2.97 2.44
N ASP A 11 -10.06 -3.06 2.11
CA ASP A 11 -10.52 -3.50 0.80
C ASP A 11 -10.01 -2.54 -0.30
N LEU A 12 -10.11 -1.23 -0.08
CA LEU A 12 -9.61 -0.20 -1.00
C LEU A 12 -8.11 -0.34 -1.26
N VAL A 13 -7.31 -0.54 -0.23
CA VAL A 13 -5.86 -0.70 -0.34
C VAL A 13 -5.50 -2.01 -1.03
N SER A 14 -6.24 -3.10 -0.73
CA SER A 14 -6.09 -4.39 -1.40
C SER A 14 -6.28 -4.25 -2.92
N ASP A 15 -7.39 -3.63 -3.33
CA ASP A 15 -7.69 -3.42 -4.74
C ASP A 15 -6.61 -2.57 -5.43
N CYS A 16 -6.21 -1.46 -4.80
CA CYS A 16 -5.14 -0.60 -5.32
C CYS A 16 -3.80 -1.33 -5.46
N CYS A 17 -3.46 -2.21 -4.50
CA CYS A 17 -2.24 -3.01 -4.55
C CYS A 17 -2.25 -3.99 -5.73
N GLN A 18 -3.35 -4.72 -5.90
CA GLN A 18 -3.49 -5.66 -7.02
C GLN A 18 -3.46 -4.93 -8.37
N GLU A 19 -4.16 -3.80 -8.51
CA GLU A 19 -4.14 -2.97 -9.72
C GLU A 19 -2.74 -2.41 -10.03
N LEU A 20 -1.99 -2.01 -9.00
CA LEU A 20 -0.62 -1.52 -9.18
C LEU A 20 0.28 -2.60 -9.79
N PHE A 21 0.30 -3.79 -9.20
CA PHE A 21 1.15 -4.88 -9.67
C PHE A 21 0.70 -5.40 -11.03
N ALA A 22 -0.61 -5.43 -11.29
CA ALA A 22 -1.16 -5.78 -12.59
C ALA A 22 -0.71 -4.82 -13.71
N ALA A 23 -0.46 -3.54 -13.40
CA ALA A 23 0.09 -2.59 -14.37
C ALA A 23 1.53 -2.91 -14.80
N TYR A 24 2.22 -3.80 -14.06
CA TYR A 24 3.52 -4.36 -14.38
C TYR A 24 3.44 -5.83 -14.85
N ASP A 25 2.25 -6.28 -15.28
CA ASP A 25 1.99 -7.67 -15.68
C ASP A 25 2.23 -8.71 -14.56
N VAL A 26 2.20 -8.29 -13.30
CA VAL A 26 2.33 -9.16 -12.13
C VAL A 26 0.98 -9.36 -11.46
N SER A 27 0.46 -10.58 -11.53
CA SER A 27 -0.78 -10.95 -10.85
C SER A 27 -0.53 -11.21 -9.37
N LEU A 28 -1.30 -10.58 -8.50
CA LEU A 28 -1.31 -10.80 -7.07
C LEU A 28 -2.58 -11.55 -6.66
N GLU A 29 -2.42 -12.71 -6.04
CA GLU A 29 -3.52 -13.51 -5.49
C GLU A 29 -3.58 -13.33 -3.98
N PRO A 30 -4.76 -12.96 -3.41
CA PRO A 30 -4.93 -12.91 -1.95
C PRO A 30 -4.55 -14.25 -1.31
N ALA A 31 -3.81 -14.18 -0.22
CA ALA A 31 -3.27 -15.33 0.47
C ALA A 31 -3.51 -15.25 1.98
N ASP A 32 -3.35 -16.37 2.67
CA ASP A 32 -3.45 -16.42 4.12
C ASP A 32 -2.28 -15.64 4.76
N SER A 33 -2.53 -15.00 5.90
CA SER A 33 -1.52 -14.28 6.66
C SER A 33 -0.36 -15.18 7.13
N ALA A 34 -0.57 -16.49 7.22
CA ALA A 34 0.49 -17.46 7.49
C ALA A 34 1.56 -17.54 6.38
N LEU A 35 1.27 -17.01 5.19
CA LEU A 35 2.24 -16.87 4.10
C LEU A 35 3.16 -15.66 4.25
N PHE A 36 2.95 -14.80 5.24
CA PHE A 36 3.90 -13.73 5.54
C PHE A 36 5.30 -14.35 5.74
N PRO A 37 6.34 -13.82 5.07
CA PRO A 37 7.65 -14.48 5.05
C PRO A 37 8.23 -14.67 6.45
N PRO A 38 8.93 -15.80 6.71
CA PRO A 38 9.64 -16.03 7.96
C PRO A 38 10.67 -14.92 8.23
N ARG A 39 11.02 -14.71 9.50
CA ARG A 39 11.92 -13.63 9.94
C ARG A 39 13.32 -13.67 9.31
N ASP A 40 13.79 -14.83 8.90
CA ASP A 40 15.11 -15.02 8.27
C ASP A 40 15.15 -14.64 6.78
N HIS A 41 13.99 -14.34 6.18
CA HIS A 41 13.92 -13.84 4.81
C HIS A 41 14.38 -12.40 4.72
N LEU A 42 15.04 -12.06 3.61
CA LEU A 42 15.33 -10.68 3.25
C LEU A 42 14.03 -10.03 2.77
N LEU A 43 13.63 -8.97 3.47
CA LEU A 43 12.44 -8.19 3.16
C LEU A 43 12.82 -6.77 2.75
N TYR A 44 12.06 -6.23 1.83
CA TYR A 44 12.06 -4.84 1.44
C TYR A 44 10.76 -4.21 1.92
N CYS A 45 10.87 -3.18 2.73
CA CYS A 45 9.73 -2.52 3.35
C CYS A 45 9.75 -1.03 3.02
N SER A 46 8.60 -0.48 2.67
CA SER A 46 8.39 0.96 2.58
C SER A 46 7.26 1.40 3.48
N VAL A 47 7.48 2.51 4.18
CA VAL A 47 6.47 3.15 5.03
C VAL A 47 6.23 4.56 4.52
N MET A 48 4.97 4.89 4.29
CA MET A 48 4.57 6.19 3.77
C MET A 48 3.43 6.79 4.59
N GLY A 49 3.69 7.92 5.23
CA GLY A 49 2.67 8.68 5.95
C GLY A 49 1.74 9.46 5.02
N PHE A 50 0.53 9.70 5.46
CA PHE A 50 -0.41 10.59 4.79
C PHE A 50 -1.27 11.32 5.82
N GLY A 51 -1.80 12.49 5.43
CA GLY A 51 -2.64 13.27 6.34
C GLY A 51 -3.54 14.24 5.62
N GLY A 52 -4.75 14.41 6.16
CA GLY A 52 -5.75 15.33 5.69
C GLY A 52 -6.68 15.76 6.81
N ARG A 53 -7.77 16.46 6.46
CA ARG A 53 -8.76 16.91 7.43
C ARG A 53 -9.64 15.78 7.96
N GLN A 54 -9.91 14.76 7.14
CA GLN A 54 -10.83 13.67 7.42
C GLN A 54 -10.12 12.40 7.87
N VAL A 55 -8.88 12.18 7.39
CA VAL A 55 -8.15 10.96 7.65
C VAL A 55 -6.64 11.24 7.66
N ARG A 56 -5.93 10.55 8.53
CA ARG A 56 -4.46 10.54 8.59
C ARG A 56 -3.97 9.14 8.93
N GLY A 57 -2.73 8.83 8.54
CA GLY A 57 -2.19 7.50 8.86
C GLY A 57 -0.88 7.21 8.16
N ALA A 58 -0.61 5.91 8.03
CA ALA A 58 0.53 5.39 7.31
C ALA A 58 0.15 4.11 6.55
N LEU A 59 0.74 3.96 5.37
CA LEU A 59 0.70 2.75 4.58
C LEU A 59 2.06 2.05 4.68
N VAL A 60 2.03 0.74 4.83
CA VAL A 60 3.23 -0.10 4.85
C VAL A 60 3.12 -1.10 3.71
N LEU A 61 4.13 -1.13 2.85
CA LEU A 61 4.30 -2.09 1.77
C LEU A 61 5.53 -2.94 2.05
N VAL A 62 5.38 -4.25 2.04
CA VAL A 62 6.47 -5.21 2.24
C VAL A 62 6.51 -6.18 1.07
N SER A 63 7.70 -6.48 0.59
CA SER A 63 7.90 -7.47 -0.48
C SER A 63 9.12 -8.34 -0.21
N THR A 64 9.07 -9.59 -0.63
CA THR A 64 10.29 -10.36 -0.91
C THR A 64 10.93 -9.82 -2.20
N VAL A 65 12.12 -10.29 -2.54
CA VAL A 65 12.87 -9.77 -3.71
C VAL A 65 12.18 -10.08 -5.04
N GLU A 66 11.56 -11.24 -5.16
CA GLU A 66 11.04 -11.77 -6.42
C GLU A 66 9.94 -10.90 -7.05
N PRO A 67 8.92 -10.41 -6.31
CA PRO A 67 7.95 -9.50 -6.89
C PRO A 67 8.57 -8.16 -7.33
N LEU A 68 9.64 -7.69 -6.68
CA LEU A 68 10.35 -6.49 -7.09
C LEU A 68 11.08 -6.72 -8.41
N GLU A 69 11.76 -7.87 -8.58
CA GLU A 69 12.42 -8.27 -9.82
C GLU A 69 11.44 -8.47 -10.98
N LEU A 70 10.24 -8.99 -10.71
CA LEU A 70 9.19 -9.13 -11.71
C LEU A 70 8.68 -7.79 -12.24
N THR A 71 8.69 -6.76 -11.41
CA THR A 71 8.24 -5.41 -11.79
C THR A 71 9.39 -4.55 -12.30
N HIS A 72 10.62 -4.81 -11.88
CA HIS A 72 11.81 -4.02 -12.23
C HIS A 72 13.08 -4.82 -12.06
N SER A 73 13.91 -4.91 -13.10
CA SER A 73 15.22 -5.54 -13.02
C SER A 73 16.26 -4.55 -12.49
N GLY A 74 16.93 -4.86 -11.37
CA GLY A 74 17.94 -4.01 -10.77
C GLY A 74 18.81 -4.77 -9.76
N ASP A 75 19.81 -4.08 -9.20
CA ASP A 75 20.61 -4.56 -8.10
C ASP A 75 19.93 -4.34 -6.73
N GLU A 76 20.61 -4.69 -5.64
CA GLU A 76 20.05 -4.61 -4.30
C GLU A 76 19.71 -3.16 -3.85
N GLU A 77 20.50 -2.17 -4.28
CA GLU A 77 20.21 -0.74 -4.03
C GLU A 77 18.97 -0.29 -4.81
N SER A 78 18.84 -0.73 -6.06
CA SER A 78 17.68 -0.40 -6.87
C SER A 78 16.39 -1.04 -6.33
N HIS A 79 16.43 -2.19 -5.66
CA HIS A 79 15.25 -2.79 -5.01
C HIS A 79 14.71 -1.93 -3.85
N GLN A 80 15.60 -1.29 -3.04
CA GLN A 80 15.15 -0.34 -2.02
C GLN A 80 14.49 0.89 -2.62
N ASP A 81 15.08 1.46 -3.65
CA ASP A 81 14.49 2.59 -4.35
C ASP A 81 13.19 2.18 -5.03
N TRP A 82 13.15 0.97 -5.58
CA TRP A 82 11.98 0.47 -6.26
C TRP A 82 10.79 0.22 -5.34
N VAL A 83 10.98 -0.40 -4.16
CA VAL A 83 9.89 -0.59 -3.19
C VAL A 83 9.35 0.76 -2.70
N ARG A 84 10.20 1.78 -2.61
CA ARG A 84 9.81 3.15 -2.28
C ARG A 84 8.95 3.76 -3.38
N GLU A 85 9.34 3.57 -4.64
CA GLU A 85 8.58 4.03 -5.80
C GLU A 85 7.22 3.31 -5.91
N LEU A 86 7.19 2.00 -5.74
CA LEU A 86 5.93 1.23 -5.69
C LEU A 86 5.00 1.73 -4.58
N SER A 87 5.55 2.03 -3.40
CA SER A 87 4.77 2.59 -2.28
C SER A 87 4.19 3.96 -2.63
N ASN A 88 4.96 4.80 -3.32
CA ASN A 88 4.51 6.11 -3.78
C ASN A 88 3.37 5.99 -4.80
N GLN A 89 3.51 5.11 -5.78
CA GLN A 89 2.46 4.83 -6.77
C GLN A 89 1.21 4.23 -6.12
N LEU A 90 1.38 3.29 -5.20
CA LEU A 90 0.26 2.69 -4.47
C LEU A 90 -0.51 3.76 -3.69
N MET A 91 0.21 4.60 -2.95
CA MET A 91 -0.41 5.64 -2.16
C MET A 91 -1.06 6.72 -3.04
N GLY A 92 -0.53 6.97 -4.24
CA GLY A 92 -1.17 7.80 -5.26
C GLY A 92 -2.54 7.27 -5.68
N ARG A 93 -2.66 5.96 -5.92
CA ARG A 93 -3.94 5.29 -6.23
C ARG A 93 -4.90 5.36 -5.05
N VAL A 94 -4.42 5.08 -3.84
CA VAL A 94 -5.22 5.17 -2.60
C VAL A 94 -5.72 6.61 -2.39
N LYS A 95 -4.87 7.62 -2.58
CA LYS A 95 -5.25 9.05 -2.50
C LYS A 95 -6.39 9.38 -3.46
N ASN A 96 -6.28 8.97 -4.73
CA ASN A 96 -7.31 9.22 -5.74
C ASN A 96 -8.64 8.55 -5.36
N ARG A 97 -8.59 7.32 -4.83
CA ARG A 97 -9.78 6.64 -4.31
C ARG A 97 -10.38 7.36 -3.09
N LEU A 98 -9.54 7.76 -2.13
CA LEU A 98 -9.98 8.52 -0.95
C LEU A 98 -10.64 9.84 -1.35
N LEU A 99 -10.11 10.53 -2.37
CA LEU A 99 -10.70 11.75 -2.91
C LEU A 99 -12.12 11.53 -3.44
N SER A 100 -12.37 10.40 -4.12
CA SER A 100 -13.72 10.04 -4.60
C SER A 100 -14.73 9.78 -3.46
N PHE A 101 -14.23 9.50 -2.27
CA PHE A 101 -15.02 9.37 -1.04
C PHE A 101 -15.10 10.66 -0.22
N GLY A 102 -14.55 11.77 -0.74
CA GLY A 102 -14.57 13.09 -0.09
C GLY A 102 -13.45 13.30 0.94
N ALA A 103 -12.44 12.42 0.97
CA ALA A 103 -11.27 12.55 1.84
C ALA A 103 -10.05 12.97 1.02
N GLU A 104 -9.63 14.23 1.19
CA GLU A 104 -8.42 14.77 0.59
C GLU A 104 -7.23 14.56 1.52
N VAL A 105 -6.12 13.99 0.98
CA VAL A 105 -4.90 13.73 1.75
C VAL A 105 -3.66 14.25 1.04
N MET A 106 -2.69 14.71 1.83
CA MET A 106 -1.32 15.00 1.42
C MET A 106 -0.44 13.80 1.78
N LEU A 107 0.52 13.50 0.92
CA LEU A 107 1.43 12.38 1.07
C LEU A 107 2.78 12.86 1.60
N ALA A 108 3.34 12.11 2.55
CA ALA A 108 4.72 12.29 2.99
C ALA A 108 5.69 11.57 2.02
N THR A 109 6.97 11.85 2.16
CA THR A 109 8.00 11.09 1.45
C THR A 109 8.10 9.67 2.03
N PRO A 110 8.08 8.62 1.20
CA PRO A 110 8.23 7.26 1.68
C PRO A 110 9.64 6.99 2.21
N ALA A 111 9.73 6.25 3.32
CA ALA A 111 10.97 5.70 3.83
C ALA A 111 11.06 4.22 3.44
N ALA A 112 12.24 3.75 3.03
CA ALA A 112 12.49 2.34 2.72
C ALA A 112 13.54 1.73 3.64
N ILE A 113 13.32 0.49 4.03
CA ILE A 113 14.20 -0.33 4.87
C ILE A 113 14.29 -1.71 4.24
N SER A 114 15.46 -2.29 4.19
CA SER A 114 15.64 -3.71 3.83
C SER A 114 16.43 -4.44 4.89
N GLY A 115 16.12 -5.69 5.11
CA GLY A 115 16.83 -6.52 6.09
C GLY A 115 16.17 -7.84 6.38
N LYS A 116 16.87 -8.64 7.18
CA LYS A 116 16.33 -9.85 7.81
C LYS A 116 15.94 -9.55 9.24
N ASN A 117 15.07 -10.38 9.81
CA ASN A 117 14.57 -10.21 11.17
C ASN A 117 13.88 -8.86 11.42
N LEU A 118 13.26 -8.29 10.40
CA LEU A 118 12.46 -7.09 10.57
C LEU A 118 11.22 -7.41 11.41
N ASP A 119 11.04 -6.69 12.50
CA ASP A 119 9.85 -6.75 13.33
C ASP A 119 9.00 -5.52 13.03
N LEU A 120 8.00 -5.74 12.19
CA LEU A 120 7.09 -4.68 11.75
C LEU A 120 5.85 -4.75 12.64
N THR A 121 5.81 -3.89 13.64
CA THR A 121 4.70 -3.81 14.58
C THR A 121 3.79 -2.65 14.25
N SER A 122 2.50 -2.94 14.21
CA SER A 122 1.44 -1.94 14.10
C SER A 122 1.08 -1.39 15.47
N ALA A 123 0.84 -0.09 15.58
CA ALA A 123 0.32 0.53 16.79
C ALA A 123 -1.16 0.15 17.03
N LYS A 124 -1.85 -0.31 16.01
CA LYS A 124 -3.23 -0.79 16.03
C LYS A 124 -3.28 -2.28 15.68
N PRO A 125 -4.33 -3.00 16.09
CA PRO A 125 -4.51 -4.40 15.73
C PRO A 125 -4.95 -4.52 14.25
N THR A 126 -4.06 -4.13 13.34
CA THR A 126 -4.27 -4.23 11.90
C THR A 126 -3.49 -5.43 11.38
N ALA A 127 -4.18 -6.36 10.73
CA ALA A 127 -3.53 -7.50 10.11
C ALA A 127 -3.04 -7.12 8.71
N PRO A 128 -1.81 -7.50 8.33
CA PRO A 128 -1.34 -7.32 6.96
C PRO A 128 -2.19 -8.14 5.99
N GLN A 129 -2.49 -7.56 4.85
CA GLN A 129 -3.05 -8.28 3.72
C GLN A 129 -1.90 -8.87 2.94
N VAL A 130 -1.93 -10.18 2.74
CA VAL A 130 -0.85 -10.93 2.11
C VAL A 130 -1.29 -11.37 0.73
N PHE A 131 -0.40 -11.22 -0.24
CA PHE A 131 -0.61 -11.63 -1.62
C PHE A 131 0.53 -12.53 -2.07
N ARG A 132 0.18 -13.56 -2.81
CA ARG A 132 1.13 -14.38 -3.55
C ARG A 132 1.28 -13.82 -4.96
N ALA A 133 2.52 -13.59 -5.38
CA ALA A 133 2.88 -13.41 -6.79
C ALA A 133 3.23 -14.76 -7.43
N ALA A 134 3.55 -14.78 -8.73
CA ALA A 134 4.06 -15.99 -9.41
C ALA A 134 5.30 -16.55 -8.68
N SER A 135 6.12 -15.67 -8.11
CA SER A 135 7.21 -15.99 -7.20
C SER A 135 7.24 -14.95 -6.10
N GLY A 136 7.37 -15.38 -4.85
CA GLY A 136 7.46 -14.51 -3.67
C GLY A 136 6.12 -13.98 -3.17
N VAL A 137 6.21 -13.03 -2.25
CA VAL A 137 5.09 -12.51 -1.48
C VAL A 137 5.14 -10.99 -1.40
N VAL A 138 3.98 -10.37 -1.53
CA VAL A 138 3.75 -8.95 -1.25
C VAL A 138 2.79 -8.85 -0.07
N SER A 139 3.02 -7.91 0.82
CA SER A 139 2.11 -7.63 1.92
C SER A 139 1.90 -6.13 2.07
N VAL A 140 0.67 -5.74 2.34
CA VAL A 140 0.31 -4.34 2.56
C VAL A 140 -0.67 -4.20 3.70
N TRP A 141 -0.53 -3.13 4.47
CA TRP A 141 -1.55 -2.69 5.42
C TRP A 141 -1.53 -1.19 5.57
N ILE A 142 -2.62 -0.65 6.07
CA ILE A 142 -2.81 0.76 6.32
C ILE A 142 -3.29 0.94 7.76
N GLU A 143 -2.64 1.85 8.48
CA GLU A 143 -3.12 2.33 9.75
C GLU A 143 -3.65 3.75 9.55
N CYS A 144 -4.90 3.99 9.94
CA CYS A 144 -5.44 5.33 9.85
C CYS A 144 -6.35 5.70 11.02
N ASP A 145 -6.43 7.00 11.27
CA ASP A 145 -7.40 7.64 12.14
C ASP A 145 -8.37 8.45 11.30
N TYR A 146 -9.66 8.22 11.51
CA TYR A 146 -10.70 9.09 10.99
C TYR A 146 -10.90 10.27 11.93
N LEU A 147 -10.99 11.46 11.39
CA LEU A 147 -11.02 12.72 12.12
C LEU A 147 -12.37 13.42 11.94
N GLY A 148 -12.78 14.21 12.95
CA GLY A 148 -13.99 15.03 12.85
C GLY A 148 -15.28 14.26 12.62
N GLY A 149 -15.36 12.99 13.04
CA GLY A 149 -16.53 12.14 12.80
C GLY A 149 -16.69 11.65 11.37
N PHE A 150 -15.62 11.76 10.55
CA PHE A 150 -15.64 11.20 9.21
C PHE A 150 -15.64 9.67 9.27
N GLU A 151 -16.46 9.07 8.44
CA GLU A 151 -16.48 7.63 8.18
C GLU A 151 -16.31 7.41 6.68
N LEU A 152 -15.53 6.43 6.28
CA LEU A 152 -15.34 6.12 4.87
C LEU A 152 -16.66 5.54 4.32
N PRO A 153 -17.33 6.22 3.37
CA PRO A 153 -18.56 5.70 2.79
C PRO A 153 -18.34 4.37 2.08
N THR A 154 -19.33 3.51 2.05
CA THR A 154 -19.28 2.24 1.30
C THR A 154 -19.40 2.42 -0.21
N THR A 155 -19.84 3.59 -0.66
CA THR A 155 -19.97 3.94 -2.09
C THR A 155 -19.37 5.31 -2.34
N PRO A 156 -18.65 5.52 -3.48
CA PRO A 156 -18.11 6.82 -3.84
C PRO A 156 -19.19 7.89 -3.90
N SER A 157 -18.91 9.06 -3.33
CA SER A 157 -19.74 10.24 -3.49
C SER A 157 -19.56 10.74 -4.92
N GLY A 158 -20.57 10.67 -5.78
CA GLY A 158 -20.50 10.88 -7.23
C GLY A 158 -20.06 12.28 -7.73
N LYS A 159 -19.04 12.89 -7.12
CA LYS A 159 -18.31 14.05 -7.62
C LYS A 159 -16.90 13.63 -8.01
N LEU A 160 -16.77 12.97 -9.15
CA LEU A 160 -15.48 12.91 -9.84
C LEU A 160 -15.24 14.27 -10.52
N GLU A 161 -14.59 15.19 -9.83
CA GLU A 161 -13.77 16.16 -10.52
C GLU A 161 -12.50 15.41 -10.96
N ALA A 162 -12.12 15.61 -12.25
CA ALA A 162 -11.14 14.84 -12.97
C ALA A 162 -9.93 14.44 -12.13
N ALA A 163 -9.67 13.13 -12.05
CA ALA A 163 -8.44 12.58 -11.52
C ALA A 163 -7.25 13.23 -12.26
N LEU A 164 -6.31 13.83 -11.52
CA LEU A 164 -5.06 14.29 -12.10
C LEU A 164 -4.32 13.07 -12.66
N PRO A 165 -3.72 13.17 -13.86
CA PRO A 165 -2.98 12.06 -14.44
C PRO A 165 -1.83 11.64 -13.51
N GLU A 166 -1.61 10.33 -13.42
CA GLU A 166 -0.50 9.73 -12.65
C GLU A 166 0.82 10.32 -13.17
N GLY A 167 1.60 10.93 -12.29
CA GLY A 167 2.94 11.44 -12.61
C GLY A 167 3.16 12.94 -12.45
N GLU A 168 2.14 13.76 -12.24
CA GLU A 168 2.36 15.18 -11.88
C GLU A 168 2.51 15.34 -10.37
N ALA A 169 3.74 15.12 -9.88
CA ALA A 169 4.16 15.65 -8.60
C ALA A 169 4.29 17.18 -8.76
N LEU A 170 3.38 17.94 -8.17
CA LEU A 170 3.57 19.37 -7.97
C LEU A 170 4.72 19.53 -6.97
N LEU A 171 5.92 19.80 -7.50
CA LEU A 171 7.04 20.30 -6.73
C LEU A 171 6.71 21.73 -6.29
N PHE A 172 6.56 21.92 -4.99
CA PHE A 172 6.59 23.24 -4.33
C PHE A 172 7.81 23.30 -3.44
#